data_974d029a22a7765bd3d4acbddcc88a68
#
_entry.id   974d029a22a7765bd3d4acbddcc88a68
#
_cell.length_a   1.000
_cell.length_b   1.000
_cell.length_c   1.000
_cell.angle_alpha   90.00
_cell.angle_beta   90.00
_cell.angle_gamma   90.00
#
_symmetry.space_group_name_H-M   'P 1'
#
loop_
_entity.id
_entity.type
_entity.pdbx_description
1 polymer ?
#
loop_
_entity_poly.entity_id
_entity_poly.type
_entity_poly.pdbx_seq_one_letter_code
_entity_poly.pdbx_strand_id
1 'polypeptide(L)'
;LTTYDEALCKIVEPNVCSTKERVKALQIFRENGIPTIVWLTPILPYINDTVENIEGILDYCIEAKVYGIISFGMGVTLREGDREYFYAALDKNFPGIKEKYHRRYGYSYELASDRNEELMKIFRDKCRENGIVYQADECFQYLHEFPEKYEQLKLF
;
A
#
# COMPACT_ATOMS: atom_id res chain seq x y z
N LEU A 1 -0.54 -3.14 -2.21
CA LEU A 1 -1.73 -2.72 -2.98
C LEU A 1 -1.80 -1.20 -2.99
N THR A 2 -2.12 -0.61 -4.13
CA THR A 2 -2.09 0.85 -4.30
C THR A 2 -3.41 1.39 -4.87
N THR A 3 -4.09 0.61 -5.68
CA THR A 3 -5.25 1.07 -6.44
C THR A 3 -6.37 0.04 -6.41
N TYR A 4 -7.57 0.48 -6.00
CA TYR A 4 -8.79 -0.34 -6.01
C TYR A 4 -9.35 -0.51 -7.41
N ASP A 5 -9.38 0.57 -8.18
CA ASP A 5 -9.89 0.59 -9.56
C ASP A 5 -8.94 -0.13 -10.52
N GLU A 6 -9.46 -1.14 -11.23
CA GLU A 6 -8.67 -1.96 -12.14
C GLU A 6 -8.19 -1.21 -13.39
N ALA A 7 -8.96 -0.21 -13.87
CA ALA A 7 -8.56 0.57 -15.02
C ALA A 7 -7.43 1.52 -14.65
N LEU A 8 -7.55 2.18 -13.50
CA LEU A 8 -6.49 3.03 -12.96
C LEU A 8 -5.24 2.21 -12.60
N CYS A 9 -5.41 1.00 -12.05
CA CYS A 9 -4.30 0.10 -11.75
C CYS A 9 -3.43 -0.17 -13.00
N LYS A 10 -4.03 -0.45 -14.14
CA LYS A 10 -3.31 -0.67 -15.40
C LYS A 10 -2.52 0.54 -15.89
N ILE A 11 -2.93 1.74 -15.50
CA ILE A 11 -2.25 2.98 -15.87
C ILE A 11 -1.07 3.26 -14.94
N VAL A 12 -1.29 3.14 -13.62
CA VAL A 12 -0.27 3.50 -12.61
C VAL A 12 0.73 2.38 -12.35
N GLU A 13 0.33 1.13 -12.59
CA GLU A 13 1.17 -0.07 -12.41
C GLU A 13 1.16 -0.92 -13.70
N PRO A 14 1.69 -0.42 -14.84
CA PRO A 14 1.70 -1.16 -16.09
C PRO A 14 2.56 -2.43 -15.97
N ASN A 15 2.16 -3.49 -16.68
CA ASN A 15 2.88 -4.77 -16.75
C ASN A 15 2.96 -5.58 -15.45
N VAL A 16 2.10 -5.29 -14.48
CA VAL A 16 1.96 -6.12 -13.26
C VAL A 16 0.54 -6.72 -13.21
N CYS A 17 0.37 -7.74 -12.37
CA CYS A 17 -0.95 -8.32 -12.14
C CYS A 17 -1.91 -7.30 -11.52
N SER A 18 -3.17 -7.43 -11.85
CA SER A 18 -4.24 -6.55 -11.37
C SER A 18 -4.40 -6.64 -9.85
N THR A 19 -5.05 -5.65 -9.25
CA THR A 19 -5.35 -5.66 -7.82
C THR A 19 -6.17 -6.89 -7.45
N LYS A 20 -7.17 -7.28 -8.26
CA LYS A 20 -7.98 -8.49 -8.01
C LYS A 20 -7.16 -9.78 -8.05
N GLU A 21 -6.21 -9.90 -8.96
CA GLU A 21 -5.32 -11.07 -9.00
C GLU A 21 -4.42 -11.14 -7.76
N ARG A 22 -3.92 -10.00 -7.28
CA ARG A 22 -3.16 -9.92 -6.03
C ARG A 22 -4.03 -10.27 -4.82
N VAL A 23 -5.27 -9.79 -4.76
CA VAL A 23 -6.23 -10.15 -3.71
C VAL A 23 -6.55 -11.65 -3.72
N LYS A 24 -6.72 -12.24 -4.91
CA LYS A 24 -6.90 -13.70 -5.03
C LYS A 24 -5.70 -14.47 -4.47
N ALA A 25 -4.48 -13.99 -4.68
CA ALA A 25 -3.30 -14.59 -4.07
C ALA A 25 -3.33 -14.52 -2.54
N LEU A 26 -3.74 -13.36 -1.97
CA LEU A 26 -3.92 -13.23 -0.51
C LEU A 26 -4.96 -14.21 0.04
N GLN A 27 -6.07 -14.41 -0.67
CA GLN A 27 -7.11 -15.39 -0.30
C GLN A 27 -6.56 -16.83 -0.31
N ILE A 28 -5.78 -17.19 -1.34
CA ILE A 28 -5.13 -18.51 -1.42
C ILE A 28 -4.15 -18.70 -0.25
N PHE A 29 -3.33 -17.71 0.10
CA PHE A 29 -2.46 -17.79 1.27
C PHE A 29 -3.24 -18.01 2.55
N ARG A 30 -4.33 -17.25 2.74
CA ARG A 30 -5.23 -17.43 3.89
C ARG A 30 -5.79 -18.85 3.97
N GLU A 31 -6.30 -19.40 2.85
CA GLU A 31 -6.86 -20.75 2.79
C GLU A 31 -5.84 -21.83 3.16
N ASN A 32 -4.56 -21.54 2.96
CA ASN A 32 -3.44 -22.41 3.33
C ASN A 32 -2.83 -22.08 4.70
N GLY A 33 -3.49 -21.23 5.50
CA GLY A 33 -3.02 -20.88 6.83
C GLY A 33 -1.76 -20.01 6.85
N ILE A 34 -1.45 -19.33 5.75
CA ILE A 34 -0.27 -18.45 5.62
C ILE A 34 -0.70 -17.01 5.88
N PRO A 35 -0.28 -16.40 7.00
CA PRO A 35 -0.56 -14.99 7.28
C PRO A 35 0.14 -14.08 6.28
N THR A 36 -0.51 -12.97 5.95
CA THR A 36 0.02 -12.02 4.96
C THR A 36 0.01 -10.61 5.51
N ILE A 37 0.98 -9.80 5.09
CA ILE A 37 1.03 -8.36 5.37
C ILE A 37 0.99 -7.61 4.04
N VAL A 38 0.12 -6.62 3.96
CA VAL A 38 -0.05 -5.79 2.76
C VAL A 38 0.67 -4.46 2.94
N TRP A 39 1.43 -4.03 1.95
CA TRP A 39 1.94 -2.66 1.85
C TRP A 39 0.92 -1.81 1.11
N LEU A 40 0.37 -0.80 1.81
CA LEU A 40 -0.52 0.22 1.26
C LEU A 40 0.30 1.45 0.85
N THR A 41 1.04 1.30 -0.24
CA THR A 41 1.93 2.35 -0.76
C THR A 41 2.38 2.02 -2.19
N PRO A 42 2.68 3.02 -3.05
CA PRO A 42 2.44 4.44 -2.85
C PRO A 42 0.98 4.84 -3.07
N ILE A 43 0.54 5.89 -2.40
CA ILE A 43 -0.73 6.58 -2.71
C ILE A 43 -0.38 7.89 -3.39
N LEU A 44 -0.80 8.03 -4.63
CA LEU A 44 -0.42 9.15 -5.49
C LEU A 44 -1.39 10.33 -5.28
N PRO A 45 -0.93 11.48 -4.76
CA PRO A 45 -1.76 12.67 -4.62
C PRO A 45 -2.49 13.04 -5.91
N TYR A 46 -3.75 13.47 -5.80
CA TYR A 46 -4.64 13.85 -6.92
C TYR A 46 -5.00 12.71 -7.92
N ILE A 47 -4.58 11.48 -7.67
CA ILE A 47 -4.82 10.34 -8.56
C ILE A 47 -5.61 9.25 -7.85
N ASN A 48 -5.03 8.63 -6.82
CA ASN A 48 -5.66 7.55 -6.06
C ASN A 48 -5.77 7.84 -4.55
N ASP A 49 -5.50 9.07 -4.13
CA ASP A 49 -5.67 9.55 -2.74
C ASP A 49 -7.14 9.90 -2.45
N THR A 50 -8.03 8.94 -2.68
CA THR A 50 -9.47 9.09 -2.48
C THR A 50 -9.98 8.14 -1.41
N VAL A 51 -11.07 8.52 -0.73
CA VAL A 51 -11.73 7.66 0.28
C VAL A 51 -12.11 6.33 -0.35
N GLU A 52 -12.73 6.37 -1.53
CA GLU A 52 -13.15 5.17 -2.26
C GLU A 52 -11.99 4.20 -2.54
N ASN A 53 -10.84 4.72 -2.95
CA ASN A 53 -9.66 3.89 -3.19
C ASN A 53 -9.16 3.22 -1.90
N ILE A 54 -9.04 4.00 -0.82
CA ILE A 54 -8.54 3.48 0.46
C ILE A 54 -9.53 2.48 1.06
N GLU A 55 -10.81 2.80 1.10
CA GLU A 55 -11.83 1.90 1.63
C GLU A 55 -11.93 0.61 0.80
N GLY A 56 -11.92 0.70 -0.53
CA GLY A 56 -11.97 -0.47 -1.40
C GLY A 56 -10.78 -1.41 -1.23
N ILE A 57 -9.56 -0.87 -1.07
CA ILE A 57 -8.37 -1.69 -0.78
C ILE A 57 -8.49 -2.33 0.61
N LEU A 58 -8.95 -1.58 1.61
CA LEU A 58 -9.15 -2.10 2.96
C LEU A 58 -10.20 -3.21 3.01
N ASP A 59 -11.29 -3.08 2.26
CA ASP A 59 -12.32 -4.12 2.16
C ASP A 59 -11.75 -5.41 1.57
N TYR A 60 -10.91 -5.34 0.54
CA TYR A 60 -10.17 -6.49 0.04
C TYR A 60 -9.26 -7.13 1.09
N CYS A 61 -8.56 -6.32 1.87
CA CYS A 61 -7.69 -6.82 2.94
C CYS A 61 -8.50 -7.51 4.05
N ILE A 62 -9.66 -6.95 4.41
CA ILE A 62 -10.59 -7.51 5.40
C ILE A 62 -11.14 -8.86 4.91
N GLU A 63 -11.62 -8.93 3.66
CA GLU A 63 -12.11 -10.18 3.05
C GLU A 63 -11.02 -11.26 3.01
N ALA A 64 -9.80 -10.87 2.64
CA ALA A 64 -8.65 -11.77 2.63
C ALA A 64 -8.12 -12.10 4.03
N LYS A 65 -8.65 -11.47 5.11
CA LYS A 65 -8.20 -11.62 6.50
C LYS A 65 -6.68 -11.53 6.63
N VAL A 66 -6.10 -10.49 6.06
CA VAL A 66 -4.67 -10.24 6.19
C VAL A 66 -4.30 -10.02 7.65
N TYR A 67 -3.10 -10.42 8.05
CA TYR A 67 -2.59 -10.21 9.41
C TYR A 67 -2.38 -8.72 9.69
N GLY A 68 -1.77 -8.00 8.75
CA GLY A 68 -1.47 -6.60 8.94
C GLY A 68 -1.40 -5.81 7.64
N ILE A 69 -1.42 -4.49 7.79
CA ILE A 69 -1.25 -3.54 6.68
C ILE A 69 -0.24 -2.47 7.10
N ILE A 70 0.81 -2.29 6.31
CA ILE A 70 1.84 -1.26 6.53
C ILE A 70 1.53 -0.06 5.66
N SER A 71 1.43 1.12 6.28
CA SER A 71 1.39 2.41 5.61
C SER A 71 2.21 3.44 6.41
N PHE A 72 3.06 4.19 5.74
CA PHE A 72 3.83 5.30 6.33
C PHE A 72 3.20 6.67 6.04
N GLY A 73 1.98 6.66 5.54
CA GLY A 73 1.24 7.85 5.12
C GLY A 73 0.74 7.73 3.69
N MET A 74 -0.16 8.62 3.32
CA MET A 74 -0.75 8.70 2.00
C MET A 74 0.07 9.66 1.14
N GLY A 75 0.96 9.09 0.35
CA GLY A 75 1.89 9.85 -0.48
C GLY A 75 2.83 8.97 -1.29
N VAL A 76 3.80 9.62 -1.93
CA VAL A 76 4.85 8.97 -2.72
C VAL A 76 6.19 9.66 -2.48
N THR A 77 7.28 8.90 -2.54
CA THR A 77 8.64 9.45 -2.53
C THR A 77 9.23 9.39 -3.94
N LEU A 78 9.87 10.48 -4.36
CA LEU A 78 10.49 10.56 -5.68
C LEU A 78 12.00 10.73 -5.54
N ARG A 79 12.74 9.67 -5.83
CA ARG A 79 14.19 9.68 -5.90
C ARG A 79 14.67 10.34 -7.21
N GLU A 80 15.95 10.69 -7.25
CA GLU A 80 16.59 11.09 -8.49
C GLU A 80 16.50 9.96 -9.52
N GLY A 81 16.14 10.30 -10.77
CA GLY A 81 15.84 9.34 -11.84
C GLY A 81 14.37 8.89 -11.88
N ASP A 82 13.78 8.58 -10.74
CA ASP A 82 12.35 8.19 -10.67
C ASP A 82 11.43 9.39 -10.98
N ARG A 83 11.87 10.58 -10.61
CA ARG A 83 11.09 11.82 -10.76
C ARG A 83 10.81 12.14 -12.23
N GLU A 84 11.80 12.05 -13.07
CA GLU A 84 11.70 12.34 -14.50
C GLU A 84 10.74 11.34 -15.17
N TYR A 85 10.88 10.05 -14.84
CA TYR A 85 9.98 9.02 -15.33
C TYR A 85 8.55 9.25 -14.87
N PHE A 86 8.36 9.53 -13.57
CA PHE A 86 7.04 9.79 -12.99
C PHE A 86 6.35 10.98 -13.64
N TYR A 87 7.05 12.09 -13.83
CA TYR A 87 6.48 13.28 -14.44
C TYR A 87 6.19 13.08 -15.94
N ALA A 88 6.99 12.31 -16.65
CA ALA A 88 6.68 11.92 -18.02
C ALA A 88 5.43 11.04 -18.11
N ALA A 89 5.24 10.13 -17.14
CA ALA A 89 4.04 9.31 -17.04
C ALA A 89 2.79 10.14 -16.69
N LEU A 90 2.93 11.16 -15.84
CA LEU A 90 1.84 12.11 -15.54
C LEU A 90 1.41 12.89 -16.79
N ASP A 91 2.35 13.44 -17.55
CA ASP A 91 2.05 14.17 -18.78
C ASP A 91 1.28 13.32 -19.78
N LYS A 92 1.63 12.03 -19.86
CA LYS A 92 1.01 11.08 -20.79
C LYS A 92 -0.41 10.67 -20.38
N ASN A 93 -0.63 10.41 -19.09
CA ASN A 93 -1.83 9.73 -18.63
C ASN A 93 -2.78 10.62 -17.81
N PHE A 94 -2.28 11.72 -17.25
CA PHE A 94 -3.03 12.61 -16.36
C PHE A 94 -2.74 14.09 -16.66
N PRO A 95 -3.22 14.61 -17.82
CA PRO A 95 -2.95 15.98 -18.24
C PRO A 95 -3.26 17.01 -17.15
N GLY A 96 -2.34 17.94 -16.88
CA GLY A 96 -2.48 19.01 -15.89
C GLY A 96 -2.15 18.59 -14.42
N ILE A 97 -1.91 17.32 -14.16
CA ILE A 97 -1.53 16.87 -12.80
C ILE A 97 -0.07 17.20 -12.51
N LYS A 98 0.81 17.11 -13.48
CA LYS A 98 2.24 17.46 -13.33
C LYS A 98 2.43 18.90 -12.84
N GLU A 99 1.67 19.86 -13.40
CA GLU A 99 1.73 21.26 -12.97
C GLU A 99 1.24 21.45 -11.54
N LYS A 100 0.24 20.66 -11.10
CA LYS A 100 -0.19 20.65 -9.69
C LYS A 100 0.92 20.14 -8.78
N TYR A 101 1.60 19.05 -9.17
CA TYR A 101 2.74 18.51 -8.43
C TYR A 101 3.88 19.53 -8.33
N HIS A 102 4.29 20.17 -9.43
CA HIS A 102 5.32 21.20 -9.39
C HIS A 102 4.97 22.38 -8.48
N ARG A 103 3.72 22.85 -8.55
CA ARG A 103 3.25 23.97 -7.73
C ARG A 103 3.20 23.61 -6.24
N ARG A 104 2.76 22.39 -5.92
CA ARG A 104 2.55 21.95 -4.55
C ARG A 104 3.83 21.49 -3.86
N TYR A 105 4.65 20.74 -4.57
CA TYR A 105 5.77 20.00 -3.98
C TYR A 105 7.15 20.48 -4.45
N GLY A 106 7.24 21.18 -5.58
CA GLY A 106 8.52 21.61 -6.15
C GLY A 106 9.47 20.42 -6.36
N TYR A 107 10.62 20.46 -5.70
CA TYR A 107 11.64 19.40 -5.73
C TYR A 107 11.64 18.55 -4.45
N SER A 108 10.58 18.58 -3.63
CA SER A 108 10.50 17.77 -2.42
C SER A 108 10.71 16.29 -2.73
N TYR A 109 11.38 15.57 -1.81
CA TYR A 109 11.53 14.13 -1.89
C TYR A 109 10.22 13.41 -1.54
N GLU A 110 9.53 13.89 -0.50
CA GLU A 110 8.25 13.35 -0.05
C GLU A 110 7.10 14.20 -0.57
N LEU A 111 6.13 13.54 -1.18
CA LEU A 111 4.94 14.13 -1.75
C LEU A 111 3.72 13.56 -1.02
N ALA A 112 3.39 14.14 0.12
CA ALA A 112 2.24 13.73 0.92
C ALA A 112 0.93 14.29 0.32
N SER A 113 -0.13 13.48 0.34
CA SER A 113 -1.47 13.92 -0.02
C SER A 113 -1.95 15.03 0.91
N ASP A 114 -2.64 16.03 0.37
CA ASP A 114 -3.35 17.05 1.15
C ASP A 114 -4.46 16.44 2.03
N ARG A 115 -4.89 15.20 1.71
CA ARG A 115 -5.87 14.41 2.46
C ARG A 115 -5.24 13.37 3.40
N ASN A 116 -3.92 13.44 3.61
CA ASN A 116 -3.20 12.41 4.38
C ASN A 116 -3.83 12.14 5.76
N GLU A 117 -4.18 13.18 6.52
CA GLU A 117 -4.76 13.00 7.86
C GLU A 117 -6.12 12.30 7.82
N GLU A 118 -6.99 12.72 6.91
CA GLU A 118 -8.31 12.11 6.70
C GLU A 118 -8.19 10.63 6.31
N LEU A 119 -7.40 10.33 5.30
CA LEU A 119 -7.24 8.98 4.78
C LEU A 119 -6.53 8.06 5.77
N MET A 120 -5.54 8.55 6.49
CA MET A 120 -4.87 7.81 7.56
C MET A 120 -5.79 7.56 8.76
N LYS A 121 -6.75 8.46 9.03
CA LYS A 121 -7.78 8.20 10.03
C LYS A 121 -8.68 7.04 9.61
N ILE A 122 -9.20 7.06 8.38
CA ILE A 122 -10.02 5.97 7.82
C ILE A 122 -9.26 4.65 7.88
N PHE A 123 -8.01 4.64 7.44
CA PHE A 123 -7.12 3.48 7.48
C PHE A 123 -7.02 2.88 8.90
N ARG A 124 -6.65 3.72 9.89
CA ARG A 124 -6.49 3.25 11.28
C ARG A 124 -7.80 2.77 11.89
N ASP A 125 -8.90 3.49 11.67
CA ASP A 125 -10.18 3.13 12.25
C ASP A 125 -10.67 1.79 11.67
N LYS A 126 -10.62 1.60 10.35
CA LYS A 126 -11.02 0.35 9.69
C LYS A 126 -10.16 -0.84 10.10
N CYS A 127 -8.84 -0.65 10.21
CA CYS A 127 -7.94 -1.71 10.71
C CYS A 127 -8.28 -2.11 12.15
N ARG A 128 -8.48 -1.13 13.04
CA ARG A 128 -8.84 -1.36 14.45
C ARG A 128 -10.17 -2.11 14.57
N GLU A 129 -11.19 -1.71 13.84
CA GLU A 129 -12.51 -2.33 13.85
C GLU A 129 -12.49 -3.79 13.38
N ASN A 130 -11.55 -4.15 12.53
CA ASN A 130 -11.43 -5.49 11.94
C ASN A 130 -10.28 -6.32 12.50
N GLY A 131 -9.58 -5.84 13.55
CA GLY A 131 -8.50 -6.57 14.20
C GLY A 131 -7.26 -6.79 13.32
N ILE A 132 -7.04 -5.89 12.36
CA ILE A 132 -5.86 -5.91 11.48
C ILE A 132 -4.75 -5.09 12.13
N VAL A 133 -3.55 -5.66 12.23
CA VAL A 133 -2.36 -4.95 12.73
C VAL A 133 -1.97 -3.86 11.74
N TYR A 134 -1.80 -2.63 12.23
CA TYR A 134 -1.47 -1.48 11.38
C TYR A 134 -0.28 -0.64 11.90
N GLN A 135 0.25 -0.98 13.04
CA GLN A 135 1.50 -0.44 13.54
C GLN A 135 2.67 -1.11 12.79
N ALA A 136 3.47 -0.31 12.11
CA ALA A 136 4.56 -0.83 11.30
C ALA A 136 5.54 -1.68 12.12
N ASP A 137 5.85 -1.25 13.33
CA ASP A 137 6.77 -1.97 14.23
C ASP A 137 6.23 -3.35 14.60
N GLU A 138 4.94 -3.48 14.90
CA GLU A 138 4.29 -4.76 15.19
C GLU A 138 4.29 -5.67 13.95
N CYS A 139 4.00 -5.11 12.77
CA CYS A 139 4.09 -5.85 11.52
C CYS A 139 5.51 -6.35 11.25
N PHE A 140 6.53 -5.52 11.47
CA PHE A 140 7.93 -5.91 11.29
C PHE A 140 8.39 -6.91 12.34
N GLN A 141 7.97 -6.76 13.59
CA GLN A 141 8.26 -7.73 14.64
C GLN A 141 7.72 -9.10 14.22
N TYR A 142 6.46 -9.18 13.81
CA TYR A 142 5.85 -10.42 13.35
C TYR A 142 6.63 -11.07 12.18
N LEU A 143 7.13 -10.28 11.23
CA LEU A 143 7.91 -10.79 10.09
C LEU A 143 9.28 -11.34 10.49
N HIS A 144 9.80 -11.02 11.68
CA HIS A 144 11.08 -11.50 12.18
C HIS A 144 10.95 -12.58 13.25
N GLU A 145 9.74 -12.81 13.78
CA GLU A 145 9.47 -13.87 14.75
C GLU A 145 9.19 -15.19 14.03
N PHE A 146 10.20 -16.05 13.99
CA PHE A 146 10.03 -17.40 13.47
C PHE A 146 9.92 -18.38 14.63
N PRO A 147 8.89 -19.28 14.66
CA PRO A 147 8.87 -20.37 15.63
C PRO A 147 10.11 -21.23 15.44
N GLU A 148 10.81 -21.54 16.54
CA GLU A 148 11.91 -22.50 16.51
C GLU A 148 11.41 -23.84 15.98
N LYS A 149 11.87 -24.23 14.81
CA LYS A 149 11.44 -25.49 14.16
C LYS A 149 12.06 -26.72 14.78
N TYR A 150 13.16 -26.58 15.51
CA TYR A 150 13.89 -27.67 16.12
C TYR A 150 14.50 -27.25 17.46
N GLU A 151 14.20 -28.01 18.50
CA GLU A 151 14.96 -27.94 19.73
C GLU A 151 16.26 -28.73 19.53
N GLN A 152 17.41 -28.06 19.54
CA GLN A 152 18.69 -28.75 19.47
C GLN A 152 18.89 -29.48 20.79
N LEU A 153 18.69 -30.78 20.77
CA LEU A 153 19.03 -31.62 21.92
C LEU A 153 20.54 -31.50 22.19
N LYS A 154 20.89 -31.01 23.39
CA LYS A 154 22.29 -31.06 23.85
C LYS A 154 22.67 -32.52 24.00
N LEU A 155 23.72 -32.92 23.30
CA LEU A 155 24.22 -34.28 23.36
C LEU A 155 24.94 -34.61 24.67
N PHE A 156 25.29 -33.60 25.47
CA PHE A 156 25.89 -33.73 26.82
C PHE A 156 25.64 -32.46 27.64
#